data_23150f7deb105fa33e9c6a0ccd8f1c07
#
_entry.id   23150f7deb105fa33e9c6a0ccd8f1c07
#
_cell.length_a   1.000
_cell.length_b   1.000
_cell.length_c   1.000
_cell.angle_alpha   90.00
_cell.angle_beta   90.00
_cell.angle_gamma   90.00
#
_symmetry.space_group_name_H-M   'P 1'
#
loop_
_entity.id
_entity.type
_entity.pdbx_description
1 polymer ?
#
loop_
_entity_poly.entity_id
_entity_poly.type
_entity_poly.pdbx_seq_one_letter_code
_entity_poly.pdbx_strand_id
1 'polypeptide(L)'
;VAEDLTWELYRDTLIEQAEQGVDYFTIHAGVLLRHVPLTAKRMTGIVSRGGSIMAKWCLAHHKENFLYTRFDEICEIMKAYDVSFSLGDGLRPGSIADANDAAQFAELETLGELTKVAWDKGCQVMIEGPGHVPMHKIKANMDKQLKVCGEAPFYTLGPLTTDIAPGYDHITSAIGAAMIGWFGTAMLCYVTPKEHLGLPDRDDVKQGLIAYKIAAHAGDLAKGFAGAQMWDNAVSKARFEFRWEDQFRLAIDPDTAMAYHDETLPKENAKVAHFCSMCGPHFCSMKISQDVREFADQQDVAKGMAEKSQEFLAQAGAYLSDI
;
A
#
# COMPACT_ATOMS: atom_id res chain seq x y z
N VAL A 1 -0.21 -0.21 -34.43
CA VAL A 1 -0.76 -1.46 -33.87
C VAL A 1 0.33 -2.11 -33.01
N ALA A 2 -0.04 -2.88 -32.00
CA ALA A 2 0.94 -3.48 -31.07
C ALA A 2 2.01 -4.31 -31.78
N GLU A 3 1.63 -5.02 -32.83
CA GLU A 3 2.51 -5.86 -33.64
C GLU A 3 3.53 -5.05 -34.46
N ASP A 4 3.27 -3.78 -34.73
CA ASP A 4 4.16 -2.93 -35.52
C ASP A 4 5.29 -2.30 -34.68
N LEU A 5 5.30 -2.55 -33.38
CA LEU A 5 6.33 -2.05 -32.48
C LEU A 5 7.69 -2.67 -32.85
N THR A 6 8.71 -1.82 -33.03
CA THR A 6 10.08 -2.26 -33.32
C THR A 6 11.01 -1.92 -32.17
N TRP A 7 12.15 -2.62 -32.11
CA TRP A 7 13.20 -2.29 -31.14
C TRP A 7 13.72 -0.88 -31.34
N GLU A 8 13.94 -0.46 -32.58
CA GLU A 8 14.47 0.86 -32.91
C GLU A 8 13.56 1.98 -32.40
N LEU A 9 12.25 1.87 -32.66
CA LEU A 9 11.26 2.83 -32.17
C LEU A 9 11.23 2.87 -30.63
N TYR A 10 11.25 1.71 -30.00
CA TYR A 10 11.24 1.61 -28.53
C TYR A 10 12.51 2.21 -27.92
N ARG A 11 13.69 1.87 -28.45
CA ARG A 11 14.99 2.41 -28.04
C ARG A 11 15.03 3.92 -28.15
N ASP A 12 14.66 4.45 -29.32
CA ASP A 12 14.72 5.89 -29.58
C ASP A 12 13.77 6.66 -28.65
N THR A 13 12.58 6.09 -28.34
CA THR A 13 11.64 6.64 -27.35
C THR A 13 12.21 6.62 -25.93
N LEU A 14 12.90 5.54 -25.51
CA LEU A 14 13.57 5.48 -24.21
C LEU A 14 14.61 6.58 -24.08
N ILE A 15 15.43 6.78 -25.11
CA ILE A 15 16.47 7.82 -25.12
C ILE A 15 15.84 9.21 -25.03
N GLU A 16 14.83 9.50 -25.87
CA GLU A 16 14.12 10.78 -25.87
C GLU A 16 13.53 11.09 -24.49
N GLN A 17 12.87 10.12 -23.84
CA GLN A 17 12.28 10.33 -22.54
C GLN A 17 13.35 10.44 -21.43
N ALA A 18 14.45 9.70 -21.52
CA ALA A 18 15.57 9.83 -20.59
C ALA A 18 16.20 11.23 -20.67
N GLU A 19 16.35 11.80 -21.89
CA GLU A 19 16.80 13.18 -22.09
C GLU A 19 15.84 14.22 -21.49
N GLN A 20 14.56 13.90 -21.37
CA GLN A 20 13.56 14.74 -20.69
C GLN A 20 13.62 14.66 -19.15
N GLY A 21 14.47 13.80 -18.59
CA GLY A 21 14.72 13.71 -17.14
C GLY A 21 13.81 12.75 -16.40
N VAL A 22 13.42 11.65 -17.02
CA VAL A 22 12.68 10.57 -16.35
C VAL A 22 13.58 9.85 -15.34
N ASP A 23 13.10 9.59 -14.12
CA ASP A 23 13.87 8.96 -13.06
C ASP A 23 13.87 7.41 -13.16
N TYR A 24 12.79 6.82 -13.69
CA TYR A 24 12.71 5.37 -13.91
C TYR A 24 11.75 5.01 -15.05
N PHE A 25 11.98 3.85 -15.65
CA PHE A 25 11.09 3.28 -16.67
C PHE A 25 10.53 1.93 -16.24
N THR A 26 9.24 1.72 -16.52
CA THR A 26 8.64 0.38 -16.43
C THR A 26 8.95 -0.41 -17.70
N ILE A 27 9.68 -1.51 -17.55
CA ILE A 27 10.14 -2.37 -18.66
C ILE A 27 9.59 -3.79 -18.48
N HIS A 28 8.66 -4.21 -19.36
CA HIS A 28 8.03 -5.53 -19.31
C HIS A 28 8.90 -6.62 -19.98
N ALA A 29 10.14 -6.75 -19.56
CA ALA A 29 11.09 -7.70 -20.12
C ALA A 29 10.87 -9.15 -19.65
N GLY A 30 10.09 -9.36 -18.58
CA GLY A 30 9.79 -10.69 -18.04
C GLY A 30 8.70 -11.47 -18.77
N VAL A 31 7.97 -10.83 -19.69
CA VAL A 31 6.93 -11.50 -20.51
C VAL A 31 7.59 -12.28 -21.63
N LEU A 32 7.87 -13.55 -21.39
CA LEU A 32 8.52 -14.43 -22.37
C LEU A 32 7.53 -15.26 -23.15
N LEU A 33 7.88 -15.57 -24.41
CA LEU A 33 7.04 -16.40 -25.28
C LEU A 33 6.65 -17.73 -24.60
N ARG A 34 7.58 -18.35 -23.88
CA ARG A 34 7.35 -19.60 -23.13
C ARG A 34 6.38 -19.45 -21.96
N HIS A 35 6.18 -18.24 -21.42
CA HIS A 35 5.27 -17.98 -20.29
C HIS A 35 3.84 -17.71 -20.74
N VAL A 36 3.64 -17.21 -21.97
CA VAL A 36 2.31 -16.86 -22.50
C VAL A 36 1.30 -18.02 -22.40
N PRO A 37 1.63 -19.28 -22.77
CA PRO A 37 0.69 -20.38 -22.65
C PRO A 37 0.21 -20.67 -21.22
N LEU A 38 0.98 -20.29 -20.20
CA LEU A 38 0.61 -20.48 -18.79
C LEU A 38 -0.61 -19.63 -18.39
N THR A 39 -0.91 -18.57 -19.14
CA THR A 39 -2.04 -17.67 -18.89
C THR A 39 -3.36 -18.15 -19.54
N ALA A 40 -3.32 -19.18 -20.37
CA ALA A 40 -4.47 -19.59 -21.20
C ALA A 40 -5.70 -20.05 -20.40
N LYS A 41 -5.50 -20.51 -19.16
CA LYS A 41 -6.59 -20.98 -18.27
C LYS A 41 -6.96 -19.98 -17.17
N ARG A 42 -6.36 -18.78 -17.19
CA ARG A 42 -6.67 -17.75 -16.21
C ARG A 42 -8.09 -17.22 -16.35
N MET A 43 -8.67 -16.80 -15.24
CA MET A 43 -9.98 -16.14 -15.21
C MET A 43 -9.96 -14.84 -16.01
N THR A 44 -8.88 -14.06 -15.91
CA THR A 44 -8.76 -12.74 -16.54
C THR A 44 -7.62 -12.62 -17.58
N GLY A 45 -6.90 -13.69 -17.85
CA GLY A 45 -5.82 -13.70 -18.86
C GLY A 45 -4.63 -12.81 -18.49
N ILE A 46 -4.23 -11.90 -19.40
CA ILE A 46 -3.13 -10.93 -19.21
C ILE A 46 -3.73 -9.54 -19.12
N VAL A 47 -3.81 -8.98 -17.91
CA VAL A 47 -4.47 -7.68 -17.63
C VAL A 47 -3.51 -6.49 -17.72
N SER A 48 -2.20 -6.72 -17.64
CA SER A 48 -1.21 -5.68 -17.84
C SER A 48 -1.22 -5.20 -19.29
N ARG A 49 -1.31 -3.89 -19.50
CA ARG A 49 -1.28 -3.31 -20.85
C ARG A 49 0.04 -3.63 -21.57
N GLY A 50 1.17 -3.37 -20.92
CA GLY A 50 2.49 -3.69 -21.44
C GLY A 50 2.68 -5.18 -21.62
N GLY A 51 2.24 -5.99 -20.66
CA GLY A 51 2.29 -7.44 -20.73
C GLY A 51 1.51 -8.02 -21.90
N SER A 52 0.26 -7.56 -22.11
CA SER A 52 -0.57 -8.02 -23.24
C SER A 52 -0.05 -7.57 -24.59
N ILE A 53 0.51 -6.36 -24.70
CA ILE A 53 1.17 -5.87 -25.92
C ILE A 53 2.36 -6.76 -26.28
N MET A 54 3.25 -7.04 -25.32
CA MET A 54 4.43 -7.86 -25.58
C MET A 54 4.07 -9.32 -25.86
N ALA A 55 3.10 -9.89 -25.14
CA ALA A 55 2.61 -11.22 -25.43
C ALA A 55 2.04 -11.33 -26.87
N LYS A 56 1.24 -10.36 -27.28
CA LYS A 56 0.70 -10.29 -28.65
C LYS A 56 1.81 -10.14 -29.69
N TRP A 57 2.80 -9.31 -29.43
CA TRP A 57 3.96 -9.12 -30.29
C TRP A 57 4.75 -10.44 -30.47
N CYS A 58 5.04 -11.13 -29.36
CA CYS A 58 5.75 -12.42 -29.39
C CYS A 58 5.00 -13.46 -30.24
N LEU A 59 3.68 -13.56 -30.08
CA LEU A 59 2.85 -14.48 -30.84
C LEU A 59 2.78 -14.13 -32.34
N ALA A 60 2.62 -12.85 -32.67
CA ALA A 60 2.52 -12.39 -34.06
C ALA A 60 3.82 -12.62 -34.86
N HIS A 61 4.95 -12.42 -34.19
CA HIS A 61 6.27 -12.56 -34.84
C HIS A 61 6.94 -13.94 -34.67
N HIS A 62 6.36 -14.82 -33.83
CA HIS A 62 6.98 -16.08 -33.42
C HIS A 62 8.42 -15.87 -32.91
N LYS A 63 8.64 -14.80 -32.15
CA LYS A 63 9.93 -14.38 -31.60
C LYS A 63 9.82 -14.08 -30.11
N GLU A 64 10.96 -14.19 -29.42
CA GLU A 64 11.05 -13.79 -28.04
C GLU A 64 10.94 -12.27 -27.91
N ASN A 65 10.39 -11.85 -26.79
CA ASN A 65 10.26 -10.44 -26.38
C ASN A 65 11.58 -9.67 -26.59
N PHE A 66 11.56 -8.65 -27.45
CA PHE A 66 12.77 -7.89 -27.71
C PHE A 66 13.26 -7.09 -26.49
N LEU A 67 12.39 -6.76 -25.52
CA LEU A 67 12.82 -6.14 -24.26
C LEU A 67 13.70 -7.08 -23.43
N TYR A 68 13.46 -8.39 -23.53
CA TYR A 68 14.31 -9.40 -22.93
C TYR A 68 15.60 -9.62 -23.74
N THR A 69 15.49 -9.83 -25.06
CA THR A 69 16.65 -10.14 -25.90
C THR A 69 17.60 -8.95 -26.10
N ARG A 70 17.12 -7.73 -25.86
CA ARG A 70 17.91 -6.48 -25.92
C ARG A 70 18.12 -5.85 -24.53
N PHE A 71 17.95 -6.64 -23.48
CA PHE A 71 18.01 -6.12 -22.10
C PHE A 71 19.36 -5.49 -21.78
N ASP A 72 20.45 -6.05 -22.31
CA ASP A 72 21.79 -5.47 -22.20
C ASP A 72 21.90 -4.06 -22.78
N GLU A 73 21.29 -3.85 -23.95
CA GLU A 73 21.27 -2.53 -24.61
C GLU A 73 20.42 -1.53 -23.83
N ILE A 74 19.31 -2.00 -23.23
CA ILE A 74 18.49 -1.17 -22.35
C ILE A 74 19.29 -0.76 -21.10
N CYS A 75 20.04 -1.67 -20.49
CA CYS A 75 20.90 -1.34 -19.35
C CYS A 75 21.95 -0.26 -19.68
N GLU A 76 22.54 -0.31 -20.87
CA GLU A 76 23.50 0.73 -21.29
C GLU A 76 22.83 2.12 -21.42
N ILE A 77 21.60 2.18 -21.92
CA ILE A 77 20.81 3.42 -21.96
C ILE A 77 20.51 3.89 -20.54
N MET A 78 19.96 3.03 -19.69
CA MET A 78 19.61 3.35 -18.30
C MET A 78 20.82 3.90 -17.54
N LYS A 79 21.97 3.26 -17.70
CA LYS A 79 23.22 3.68 -17.07
C LYS A 79 23.70 5.03 -17.60
N ALA A 80 23.60 5.29 -18.91
CA ALA A 80 24.07 6.53 -19.52
C ALA A 80 23.31 7.76 -19.00
N TYR A 81 22.04 7.60 -18.66
CA TYR A 81 21.16 8.67 -18.20
C TYR A 81 20.84 8.61 -16.69
N ASP A 82 21.46 7.69 -15.94
CA ASP A 82 21.19 7.45 -14.51
C ASP A 82 19.70 7.17 -14.21
N VAL A 83 19.06 6.39 -15.08
CA VAL A 83 17.64 6.02 -14.96
C VAL A 83 17.51 4.63 -14.33
N SER A 84 16.59 4.48 -13.37
CA SER A 84 16.33 3.22 -12.68
C SER A 84 15.33 2.33 -13.44
N PHE A 85 15.43 1.02 -13.26
CA PHE A 85 14.41 0.08 -13.72
C PHE A 85 13.24 -0.02 -12.74
N SER A 86 12.02 0.01 -13.25
CA SER A 86 10.85 -0.67 -12.70
C SER A 86 10.60 -1.89 -13.58
N LEU A 87 11.05 -3.07 -13.15
CA LEU A 87 10.85 -4.31 -13.94
C LEU A 87 9.39 -4.74 -13.83
N GLY A 88 8.66 -4.54 -14.92
CA GLY A 88 7.20 -4.65 -14.98
C GLY A 88 6.67 -6.07 -14.86
N ASP A 89 5.64 -6.26 -14.05
CA ASP A 89 4.92 -7.51 -13.85
C ASP A 89 3.81 -7.69 -14.92
N GLY A 90 4.21 -7.93 -16.15
CA GLY A 90 3.29 -8.07 -17.29
C GLY A 90 2.31 -9.25 -17.16
N LEU A 91 2.65 -10.25 -16.35
CA LEU A 91 1.80 -11.42 -16.08
C LEU A 91 1.21 -11.40 -14.66
N ARG A 92 1.06 -10.21 -14.04
CA ARG A 92 0.36 -10.06 -12.76
C ARG A 92 -1.07 -10.60 -12.82
N PRO A 93 -1.62 -11.18 -11.74
CA PRO A 93 -3.00 -11.63 -11.72
C PRO A 93 -3.97 -10.45 -11.74
N GLY A 94 -5.02 -10.53 -12.55
CA GLY A 94 -6.13 -9.59 -12.63
C GLY A 94 -7.41 -10.07 -11.93
N SER A 95 -7.30 -11.21 -11.25
CA SER A 95 -8.33 -11.81 -10.40
C SER A 95 -7.65 -12.56 -9.27
N ILE A 96 -8.28 -12.60 -8.09
CA ILE A 96 -7.79 -13.40 -6.97
C ILE A 96 -7.73 -14.90 -7.28
N ALA A 97 -8.52 -15.37 -8.27
CA ALA A 97 -8.48 -16.75 -8.76
C ALA A 97 -7.12 -17.12 -9.41
N ASP A 98 -6.47 -16.14 -10.04
CA ASP A 98 -5.20 -16.32 -10.77
C ASP A 98 -3.98 -16.04 -9.86
N ALA A 99 -4.19 -15.66 -8.61
CA ALA A 99 -3.13 -15.24 -7.68
C ALA A 99 -2.12 -16.34 -7.39
N ASN A 100 -0.83 -16.00 -7.50
CA ASN A 100 0.31 -16.91 -7.26
C ASN A 100 0.33 -18.13 -8.18
N ASP A 101 -0.16 -17.97 -9.41
CA ASP A 101 -0.15 -19.04 -10.39
C ASP A 101 1.24 -19.22 -11.05
N ALA A 102 1.33 -20.21 -11.91
CA ALA A 102 2.57 -20.54 -12.61
C ALA A 102 3.07 -19.41 -13.51
N ALA A 103 2.16 -18.67 -14.17
CA ALA A 103 2.53 -17.58 -15.07
C ALA A 103 3.14 -16.41 -14.28
N GLN A 104 2.51 -15.99 -13.18
CA GLN A 104 3.01 -14.93 -12.33
C GLN A 104 4.40 -15.27 -11.76
N PHE A 105 4.58 -16.48 -11.24
CA PHE A 105 5.85 -16.85 -10.63
C PHE A 105 6.96 -17.14 -11.64
N ALA A 106 6.64 -17.64 -12.83
CA ALA A 106 7.63 -17.79 -13.90
C ALA A 106 8.17 -16.43 -14.38
N GLU A 107 7.30 -15.42 -14.49
CA GLU A 107 7.74 -14.05 -14.77
C GLU A 107 8.59 -13.51 -13.63
N LEU A 108 8.15 -13.64 -12.37
CA LEU A 108 8.90 -13.14 -11.20
C LEU A 108 10.32 -13.74 -11.14
N GLU A 109 10.48 -15.01 -11.46
CA GLU A 109 11.81 -15.66 -11.55
C GLU A 109 12.66 -15.02 -12.64
N THR A 110 12.08 -14.74 -13.82
CA THR A 110 12.76 -14.01 -14.89
C THR A 110 13.14 -12.59 -14.47
N LEU A 111 12.27 -11.88 -13.76
CA LEU A 111 12.59 -10.54 -13.23
C LEU A 111 13.75 -10.60 -12.23
N GLY A 112 13.84 -11.67 -11.43
CA GLY A 112 14.99 -11.92 -10.55
C GLY A 112 16.31 -12.17 -11.32
N GLU A 113 16.26 -12.86 -12.45
CA GLU A 113 17.41 -13.04 -13.35
C GLU A 113 17.85 -11.69 -13.95
N LEU A 114 16.91 -10.92 -14.48
CA LEU A 114 17.18 -9.62 -15.09
C LEU A 114 17.68 -8.59 -14.07
N THR A 115 17.23 -8.67 -12.82
CA THR A 115 17.74 -7.85 -11.72
C THR A 115 19.25 -8.01 -11.54
N LYS A 116 19.74 -9.24 -11.55
CA LYS A 116 21.18 -9.51 -11.44
C LYS A 116 21.95 -8.93 -12.61
N VAL A 117 21.42 -9.09 -13.84
CA VAL A 117 22.05 -8.50 -15.05
C VAL A 117 22.12 -6.97 -14.93
N ALA A 118 21.04 -6.31 -14.49
CA ALA A 118 21.02 -4.87 -14.33
C ALA A 118 21.99 -4.39 -13.23
N TRP A 119 22.06 -5.08 -12.10
CA TRP A 119 23.00 -4.77 -11.02
C TRP A 119 24.46 -4.93 -11.44
N ASP A 120 24.78 -6.00 -12.16
CA ASP A 120 26.13 -6.25 -12.68
C ASP A 120 26.58 -5.12 -13.64
N LYS A 121 25.64 -4.47 -14.30
CA LYS A 121 25.88 -3.30 -15.16
C LYS A 121 25.84 -1.97 -14.41
N GLY A 122 25.49 -1.96 -13.14
CA GLY A 122 25.44 -0.77 -12.28
C GLY A 122 24.12 0.01 -12.39
N CYS A 123 23.04 -0.64 -12.85
CA CYS A 123 21.70 -0.03 -12.88
C CYS A 123 20.92 -0.31 -11.59
N GLN A 124 20.16 0.65 -11.12
CA GLN A 124 19.21 0.47 -10.01
C GLN A 124 17.94 -0.22 -10.50
N VAL A 125 17.36 -1.07 -9.65
CA VAL A 125 16.19 -1.88 -9.98
C VAL A 125 15.17 -1.85 -8.84
N MET A 126 13.90 -1.67 -9.19
CA MET A 126 12.75 -2.11 -8.40
C MET A 126 11.94 -3.11 -9.23
N ILE A 127 11.27 -4.04 -8.56
CA ILE A 127 10.42 -5.07 -9.18
C ILE A 127 8.97 -4.67 -8.99
N GLU A 128 8.17 -4.68 -10.06
CA GLU A 128 6.73 -4.56 -9.91
C GLU A 128 6.12 -5.85 -9.35
N GLY A 129 5.06 -5.69 -8.60
CA GLY A 129 4.41 -6.76 -7.86
C GLY A 129 2.92 -6.85 -8.10
N PRO A 130 2.25 -7.85 -7.49
CA PRO A 130 0.98 -8.38 -7.94
C PRO A 130 -0.17 -7.40 -7.78
N GLY A 131 -1.17 -7.52 -8.68
CA GLY A 131 -2.41 -6.76 -8.64
C GLY A 131 -3.47 -7.36 -7.71
N HIS A 132 -3.91 -8.60 -7.98
CA HIS A 132 -5.01 -9.24 -7.25
C HIS A 132 -4.50 -10.46 -6.49
N VAL A 133 -4.39 -10.35 -5.15
CA VAL A 133 -3.95 -11.45 -4.28
C VAL A 133 -4.77 -11.46 -2.99
N PRO A 134 -5.49 -12.54 -2.68
CA PRO A 134 -6.25 -12.64 -1.45
C PRO A 134 -5.31 -12.69 -0.24
N MET A 135 -5.77 -12.18 0.90
CA MET A 135 -4.96 -11.94 2.11
C MET A 135 -4.05 -13.12 2.49
N HIS A 136 -4.57 -14.33 2.46
CA HIS A 136 -3.84 -15.54 2.88
C HIS A 136 -2.67 -15.93 1.95
N LYS A 137 -2.60 -15.37 0.73
CA LYS A 137 -1.53 -15.62 -0.23
C LYS A 137 -0.47 -14.50 -0.28
N ILE A 138 -0.72 -13.35 0.33
CA ILE A 138 0.14 -12.16 0.24
C ILE A 138 1.54 -12.46 0.79
N LYS A 139 1.63 -13.08 1.97
CA LYS A 139 2.94 -13.39 2.57
C LYS A 139 3.78 -14.30 1.68
N ALA A 140 3.17 -15.36 1.14
CA ALA A 140 3.87 -16.28 0.24
C ALA A 140 4.37 -15.60 -1.04
N ASN A 141 3.64 -14.61 -1.55
CA ASN A 141 4.04 -13.78 -2.68
C ASN A 141 5.28 -12.95 -2.34
N MET A 142 5.26 -12.24 -1.21
CA MET A 142 6.39 -11.43 -0.74
C MET A 142 7.63 -12.28 -0.46
N ASP A 143 7.48 -13.40 0.25
CA ASP A 143 8.59 -14.32 0.56
C ASP A 143 9.25 -14.87 -0.73
N LYS A 144 8.43 -15.17 -1.76
CA LYS A 144 8.94 -15.61 -3.07
C LYS A 144 9.76 -14.52 -3.74
N GLN A 145 9.26 -13.27 -3.76
CA GLN A 145 9.98 -12.14 -4.35
C GLN A 145 11.32 -11.90 -3.66
N LEU A 146 11.34 -11.80 -2.33
CA LEU A 146 12.57 -11.61 -1.57
C LEU A 146 13.63 -12.67 -1.92
N LYS A 147 13.19 -13.93 -2.03
CA LYS A 147 14.08 -15.05 -2.32
C LYS A 147 14.63 -15.01 -3.75
N VAL A 148 13.78 -14.81 -4.76
CA VAL A 148 14.19 -14.96 -6.17
C VAL A 148 14.78 -13.69 -6.76
N CYS A 149 14.41 -12.52 -6.23
CA CYS A 149 14.89 -11.23 -6.69
C CYS A 149 16.01 -10.62 -5.83
N GLY A 150 16.58 -11.39 -4.89
CA GLY A 150 17.71 -10.95 -4.07
C GLY A 150 17.40 -9.73 -3.21
N GLU A 151 16.18 -9.65 -2.66
CA GLU A 151 15.68 -8.52 -1.84
C GLU A 151 15.63 -7.18 -2.57
N ALA A 152 15.61 -7.18 -3.92
CA ALA A 152 15.37 -5.95 -4.68
C ALA A 152 14.08 -5.27 -4.22
N PRO A 153 14.03 -3.93 -4.15
CA PRO A 153 12.82 -3.20 -3.75
C PRO A 153 11.59 -3.68 -4.54
N PHE A 154 10.52 -4.03 -3.82
CA PHE A 154 9.27 -4.48 -4.42
C PHE A 154 8.28 -3.32 -4.49
N TYR A 155 7.76 -3.05 -5.68
CA TYR A 155 6.77 -2.02 -5.99
C TYR A 155 5.44 -2.71 -6.32
N THR A 156 4.46 -2.65 -5.42
CA THR A 156 3.25 -3.48 -5.52
C THR A 156 2.01 -2.68 -5.87
N LEU A 157 1.21 -3.22 -6.79
CA LEU A 157 -0.12 -2.70 -7.13
C LEU A 157 -1.16 -3.28 -6.15
N GLY A 158 -1.32 -2.66 -5.00
CA GLY A 158 -2.15 -3.17 -3.93
C GLY A 158 -1.38 -4.11 -3.01
N PRO A 159 -1.75 -5.39 -2.95
CA PRO A 159 -2.70 -6.09 -3.84
C PRO A 159 -4.18 -5.93 -3.47
N LEU A 160 -5.05 -6.02 -4.48
CA LEU A 160 -6.49 -6.10 -4.27
C LEU A 160 -6.84 -7.47 -3.65
N THR A 161 -7.44 -7.45 -2.47
CA THR A 161 -7.68 -8.67 -1.66
C THR A 161 -8.97 -9.41 -2.02
N THR A 162 -9.85 -8.78 -2.79
CA THR A 162 -11.11 -9.32 -3.29
C THR A 162 -11.54 -8.59 -4.56
N ASP A 163 -12.34 -9.25 -5.39
CA ASP A 163 -12.79 -8.73 -6.68
C ASP A 163 -14.26 -8.25 -6.66
N ILE A 164 -14.92 -8.28 -5.50
CA ILE A 164 -16.39 -8.04 -5.41
C ILE A 164 -16.80 -6.58 -5.34
N ALA A 165 -15.86 -5.64 -5.33
CA ALA A 165 -16.15 -4.26 -4.98
C ALA A 165 -15.75 -3.24 -6.08
N PRO A 166 -16.24 -3.35 -7.32
CA PRO A 166 -16.02 -2.31 -8.33
C PRO A 166 -16.50 -0.94 -7.82
N GLY A 167 -15.68 0.09 -8.01
CA GLY A 167 -15.91 1.43 -7.46
C GLY A 167 -15.28 1.65 -6.07
N TYR A 168 -14.77 0.59 -5.44
CA TYR A 168 -14.12 0.60 -4.12
C TYR A 168 -12.75 -0.07 -4.16
N ASP A 169 -12.14 -0.19 -5.32
CA ASP A 169 -10.86 -0.88 -5.49
C ASP A 169 -9.72 -0.23 -4.70
N HIS A 170 -9.78 1.08 -4.44
CA HIS A 170 -8.86 1.78 -3.54
C HIS A 170 -8.93 1.26 -2.09
N ILE A 171 -10.09 0.78 -1.63
CA ILE A 171 -10.27 0.19 -0.29
C ILE A 171 -9.75 -1.26 -0.28
N THR A 172 -10.20 -2.08 -1.24
CA THR A 172 -9.80 -3.50 -1.29
C THR A 172 -8.30 -3.67 -1.46
N SER A 173 -7.67 -2.78 -2.23
CA SER A 173 -6.24 -2.76 -2.44
C SER A 173 -5.46 -2.16 -1.26
N ALA A 174 -5.99 -1.15 -0.56
CA ALA A 174 -5.36 -0.61 0.64
C ALA A 174 -5.21 -1.66 1.75
N ILE A 175 -6.18 -2.59 1.88
CA ILE A 175 -6.09 -3.73 2.81
C ILE A 175 -4.85 -4.57 2.50
N GLY A 176 -4.68 -4.96 1.23
CA GLY A 176 -3.53 -5.74 0.80
C GLY A 176 -2.21 -4.95 0.85
N ALA A 177 -2.26 -3.67 0.53
CA ALA A 177 -1.11 -2.77 0.60
C ALA A 177 -0.56 -2.66 2.03
N ALA A 178 -1.42 -2.53 3.04
CA ALA A 178 -1.01 -2.52 4.44
C ALA A 178 -0.33 -3.85 4.82
N MET A 179 -0.89 -4.98 4.39
CA MET A 179 -0.32 -6.30 4.68
C MET A 179 1.03 -6.52 3.99
N ILE A 180 1.11 -6.26 2.68
CA ILE A 180 2.36 -6.50 1.94
C ILE A 180 3.43 -5.47 2.32
N GLY A 181 3.03 -4.24 2.67
CA GLY A 181 3.89 -3.23 3.25
C GLY A 181 4.51 -3.67 4.57
N TRP A 182 3.70 -4.30 5.45
CA TRP A 182 4.21 -4.92 6.68
C TRP A 182 5.20 -6.04 6.39
N PHE A 183 4.96 -6.86 5.37
CA PHE A 183 5.83 -8.01 5.03
C PHE A 183 7.11 -7.63 4.27
N GLY A 184 7.26 -6.38 3.79
CA GLY A 184 8.53 -5.93 3.23
C GLY A 184 8.49 -5.16 1.92
N THR A 185 7.32 -4.92 1.33
CA THR A 185 7.20 -4.06 0.14
C THR A 185 7.82 -2.69 0.40
N ALA A 186 8.59 -2.19 -0.56
CA ALA A 186 9.30 -0.92 -0.47
C ALA A 186 8.48 0.27 -0.97
N MET A 187 7.65 0.08 -1.99
CA MET A 187 6.81 1.12 -2.59
C MET A 187 5.43 0.57 -2.95
N LEU A 188 4.41 1.38 -2.73
CA LEU A 188 3.01 1.04 -3.00
C LEU A 188 2.50 1.87 -4.19
N CYS A 189 1.96 1.20 -5.21
CA CYS A 189 1.23 1.84 -6.30
C CYS A 189 -0.23 2.04 -5.87
N TYR A 190 -0.69 3.29 -5.77
CA TYR A 190 -2.07 3.54 -5.39
C TYR A 190 -3.07 3.12 -6.47
N VAL A 191 -4.26 2.77 -6.03
CA VAL A 191 -5.42 2.42 -6.86
C VAL A 191 -6.52 3.42 -6.59
N THR A 192 -7.23 3.84 -7.64
CA THR A 192 -8.36 4.77 -7.52
C THR A 192 -9.70 4.03 -7.40
N PRO A 193 -10.78 4.72 -6.97
CA PRO A 193 -12.14 4.14 -7.00
C PRO A 193 -12.56 3.68 -8.40
N LYS A 194 -12.00 4.28 -9.45
CA LYS A 194 -12.34 4.00 -10.86
C LYS A 194 -11.46 2.94 -11.52
N GLU A 195 -10.60 2.26 -10.77
CA GLU A 195 -9.85 1.12 -11.31
C GLU A 195 -10.82 0.13 -11.96
N HIS A 196 -10.47 -0.40 -13.12
CA HIS A 196 -11.30 -1.28 -13.95
C HIS A 196 -12.60 -0.67 -14.53
N LEU A 197 -12.97 0.60 -14.20
CA LEU A 197 -14.23 1.22 -14.61
C LEU A 197 -14.07 2.41 -15.54
N GLY A 198 -13.06 3.24 -15.34
CA GLY A 198 -12.90 4.46 -16.14
C GLY A 198 -11.65 5.27 -15.79
N LEU A 199 -11.48 6.40 -16.49
CA LEU A 199 -10.39 7.32 -16.19
C LEU A 199 -10.69 8.07 -14.89
N PRO A 200 -9.74 8.10 -13.94
CA PRO A 200 -9.90 8.84 -12.70
C PRO A 200 -9.81 10.35 -12.95
N ASP A 201 -10.61 11.11 -12.22
CA ASP A 201 -10.42 12.55 -12.07
C ASP A 201 -9.52 12.89 -10.86
N ARG A 202 -9.37 14.18 -10.57
CA ARG A 202 -8.54 14.65 -9.47
C ARG A 202 -8.98 14.13 -8.10
N ASP A 203 -10.29 14.05 -7.87
CA ASP A 203 -10.84 13.62 -6.58
C ASP A 203 -10.69 12.12 -6.39
N ASP A 204 -10.85 11.34 -7.45
CA ASP A 204 -10.56 9.90 -7.44
C ASP A 204 -9.09 9.62 -7.11
N VAL A 205 -8.18 10.41 -7.71
CA VAL A 205 -6.73 10.31 -7.42
C VAL A 205 -6.45 10.65 -5.96
N LYS A 206 -7.06 11.71 -5.43
CA LYS A 206 -6.94 12.08 -4.02
C LYS A 206 -7.40 10.94 -3.11
N GLN A 207 -8.58 10.35 -3.38
CA GLN A 207 -9.12 9.25 -2.58
C GLN A 207 -8.17 8.03 -2.59
N GLY A 208 -7.69 7.63 -3.76
CA GLY A 208 -6.72 6.53 -3.89
C GLY A 208 -5.44 6.81 -3.13
N LEU A 209 -4.86 8.00 -3.28
CA LEU A 209 -3.64 8.39 -2.60
C LEU A 209 -3.78 8.39 -1.08
N ILE A 210 -4.89 8.94 -0.55
CA ILE A 210 -5.16 8.95 0.90
C ILE A 210 -5.30 7.53 1.43
N ALA A 211 -6.06 6.66 0.74
CA ALA A 211 -6.19 5.26 1.14
C ALA A 211 -4.83 4.56 1.25
N TYR A 212 -3.94 4.82 0.31
CA TYR A 212 -2.60 4.23 0.29
C TYR A 212 -1.63 4.83 1.30
N LYS A 213 -1.73 6.13 1.60
CA LYS A 213 -0.97 6.73 2.71
C LYS A 213 -1.39 6.13 4.06
N ILE A 214 -2.69 5.85 4.24
CA ILE A 214 -3.19 5.15 5.43
C ILE A 214 -2.63 3.72 5.48
N ALA A 215 -2.67 2.99 4.36
CA ALA A 215 -2.14 1.64 4.28
C ALA A 215 -0.63 1.57 4.58
N ALA A 216 0.14 2.49 4.02
CA ALA A 216 1.59 2.58 4.26
C ALA A 216 1.89 2.88 5.74
N HIS A 217 1.16 3.83 6.33
CA HIS A 217 1.31 4.18 7.75
C HIS A 217 0.97 2.99 8.67
N ALA A 218 -0.10 2.26 8.37
CA ALA A 218 -0.45 1.03 9.10
C ALA A 218 0.66 -0.04 8.99
N GLY A 219 1.26 -0.20 7.80
CA GLY A 219 2.42 -1.06 7.59
C GLY A 219 3.64 -0.63 8.42
N ASP A 220 3.90 0.68 8.49
CA ASP A 220 5.01 1.23 9.27
C ASP A 220 4.82 1.02 10.78
N LEU A 221 3.59 1.19 11.28
CA LEU A 221 3.24 0.83 12.67
C LEU A 221 3.51 -0.65 12.94
N ALA A 222 3.07 -1.54 12.05
CA ALA A 222 3.27 -2.99 12.20
C ALA A 222 4.76 -3.40 12.16
N LYS A 223 5.60 -2.64 11.45
CA LYS A 223 7.07 -2.79 11.45
C LYS A 223 7.76 -2.20 12.67
N GLY A 224 7.05 -1.48 13.53
CA GLY A 224 7.59 -0.88 14.74
C GLY A 224 8.33 0.44 14.52
N PHE A 225 8.04 1.19 13.47
CA PHE A 225 8.61 2.52 13.27
C PHE A 225 8.15 3.49 14.36
N ALA A 226 9.08 3.94 15.19
CA ALA A 226 8.78 4.81 16.31
C ALA A 226 8.09 6.13 15.89
N GLY A 227 8.49 6.71 14.77
CA GLY A 227 7.88 7.93 14.23
C GLY A 227 6.41 7.76 13.86
N ALA A 228 6.02 6.59 13.34
CA ALA A 228 4.61 6.30 13.03
C ALA A 228 3.77 6.29 14.31
N GLN A 229 4.19 5.55 15.33
CA GLN A 229 3.49 5.51 16.63
C GLN A 229 3.44 6.89 17.32
N MET A 230 4.52 7.68 17.22
CA MET A 230 4.53 9.04 17.77
C MET A 230 3.49 9.93 17.11
N TRP A 231 3.31 9.80 15.80
CA TRP A 231 2.28 10.55 15.06
C TRP A 231 0.88 10.16 15.51
N ASP A 232 0.55 8.86 15.58
CA ASP A 232 -0.74 8.39 16.10
C ASP A 232 -1.02 8.87 17.53
N ASN A 233 0.00 8.83 18.40
CA ASN A 233 -0.12 9.32 19.76
C ASN A 233 -0.44 10.83 19.79
N ALA A 234 0.21 11.63 18.92
CA ALA A 234 -0.02 13.06 18.84
C ALA A 234 -1.45 13.39 18.37
N VAL A 235 -1.93 12.72 17.31
CA VAL A 235 -3.31 12.85 16.83
C VAL A 235 -4.32 12.43 17.90
N SER A 236 -4.08 11.28 18.54
CA SER A 236 -4.97 10.76 19.59
C SER A 236 -5.04 11.68 20.80
N LYS A 237 -3.90 12.25 21.20
CA LYS A 237 -3.83 13.23 22.29
C LYS A 237 -4.58 14.50 21.93
N ALA A 238 -4.37 15.07 20.74
CA ALA A 238 -5.07 16.26 20.27
C ALA A 238 -6.59 16.04 20.26
N ARG A 239 -7.03 14.85 19.77
CA ARG A 239 -8.45 14.45 19.77
C ARG A 239 -9.02 14.35 21.18
N PHE A 240 -8.33 13.73 22.10
CA PHE A 240 -8.79 13.58 23.48
C PHE A 240 -8.90 14.91 24.21
N GLU A 241 -7.97 15.84 23.93
CA GLU A 241 -7.91 17.17 24.54
C GLU A 241 -8.78 18.22 23.83
N PHE A 242 -9.54 17.81 22.79
CA PHE A 242 -10.35 18.69 21.94
C PHE A 242 -9.57 19.84 21.30
N ARG A 243 -8.29 19.62 21.01
CA ARG A 243 -7.44 20.56 20.27
C ARG A 243 -7.65 20.35 18.77
N TRP A 244 -8.79 20.83 18.27
CA TRP A 244 -9.27 20.57 16.91
C TRP A 244 -8.28 21.01 15.84
N GLU A 245 -7.72 22.21 15.93
CA GLU A 245 -6.73 22.67 14.96
C GLU A 245 -5.49 21.77 14.89
N ASP A 246 -4.99 21.31 16.03
CA ASP A 246 -3.85 20.39 16.06
C ASP A 246 -4.23 19.03 15.47
N GLN A 247 -5.44 18.55 15.77
CA GLN A 247 -5.93 17.31 15.19
C GLN A 247 -6.01 17.40 13.65
N PHE A 248 -6.52 18.52 13.12
CA PHE A 248 -6.59 18.72 11.67
C PHE A 248 -5.20 18.83 11.04
N ARG A 249 -4.29 19.61 11.62
CA ARG A 249 -2.91 19.75 11.12
C ARG A 249 -2.12 18.44 11.13
N LEU A 250 -2.42 17.56 12.07
CA LEU A 250 -1.80 16.24 12.17
C LEU A 250 -2.50 15.16 11.30
N ALA A 251 -3.68 15.44 10.75
CA ALA A 251 -4.40 14.49 9.91
C ALA A 251 -3.70 14.28 8.56
N ILE A 252 -3.85 13.10 7.97
CA ILE A 252 -3.36 12.81 6.60
C ILE A 252 -4.12 13.67 5.57
N ASP A 253 -5.40 13.95 5.80
CA ASP A 253 -6.23 14.86 5.00
C ASP A 253 -6.86 15.92 5.90
N PRO A 254 -6.16 17.03 6.17
CA PRO A 254 -6.63 18.10 7.04
C PRO A 254 -7.94 18.73 6.57
N ASP A 255 -8.06 18.96 5.26
CA ASP A 255 -9.23 19.64 4.68
C ASP A 255 -10.50 18.82 4.89
N THR A 256 -10.44 17.51 4.63
CA THR A 256 -11.57 16.61 4.83
C THR A 256 -11.93 16.49 6.32
N ALA A 257 -10.93 16.39 7.20
CA ALA A 257 -11.15 16.31 8.64
C ALA A 257 -11.85 17.55 9.16
N MET A 258 -11.40 18.74 8.76
CA MET A 258 -12.01 20.02 9.13
C MET A 258 -13.43 20.15 8.56
N ALA A 259 -13.62 19.84 7.27
CA ALA A 259 -14.92 19.94 6.62
C ALA A 259 -15.97 19.07 7.33
N TYR A 260 -15.65 17.83 7.65
CA TYR A 260 -16.58 16.91 8.34
C TYR A 260 -16.89 17.36 9.78
N HIS A 261 -15.89 17.92 10.48
CA HIS A 261 -16.11 18.46 11.81
C HIS A 261 -17.05 19.66 11.78
N ASP A 262 -16.86 20.57 10.81
CA ASP A 262 -17.55 21.84 10.72
C ASP A 262 -18.96 21.72 10.09
N GLU A 263 -19.21 20.70 9.28
CA GLU A 263 -20.45 20.51 8.52
C GLU A 263 -21.72 20.64 9.39
N THR A 264 -21.69 20.11 10.61
CA THR A 264 -22.84 20.08 11.52
C THR A 264 -22.72 21.05 12.69
N LEU A 265 -21.67 21.88 12.72
CA LEU A 265 -21.40 22.88 13.74
C LEU A 265 -21.40 24.31 13.13
N PRO A 266 -22.58 24.85 12.78
CA PRO A 266 -22.70 26.08 11.99
C PRO A 266 -22.27 27.37 12.73
N LYS A 267 -22.09 27.30 14.05
CA LYS A 267 -21.66 28.47 14.86
C LYS A 267 -20.17 28.38 15.15
N GLU A 268 -19.43 29.45 14.91
CA GLU A 268 -17.98 29.52 15.17
C GLU A 268 -17.60 29.06 16.59
N ASN A 269 -18.36 29.49 17.59
CA ASN A 269 -18.11 29.09 18.99
C ASN A 269 -18.31 27.58 19.24
N ALA A 270 -19.07 26.88 18.40
CA ALA A 270 -19.26 25.43 18.50
C ALA A 270 -18.09 24.65 17.91
N LYS A 271 -17.34 25.23 16.96
CA LYS A 271 -16.19 24.60 16.32
C LYS A 271 -15.00 24.38 17.24
N VAL A 272 -14.92 25.15 18.35
CA VAL A 272 -13.89 25.03 19.40
C VAL A 272 -14.40 24.33 20.67
N ALA A 273 -15.61 23.79 20.63
CA ALA A 273 -16.23 23.19 21.81
C ALA A 273 -15.56 21.83 22.16
N HIS A 274 -15.64 21.48 23.45
CA HIS A 274 -15.12 20.22 23.98
C HIS A 274 -16.07 19.03 23.72
N PHE A 275 -16.63 18.97 22.53
CA PHE A 275 -17.43 17.85 22.00
C PHE A 275 -17.52 17.99 20.47
N CYS A 276 -17.88 16.93 19.78
CA CYS A 276 -18.27 16.97 18.36
C CYS A 276 -19.77 16.68 18.21
N SER A 277 -20.31 16.92 17.02
CA SER A 277 -21.74 16.69 16.72
C SER A 277 -22.17 15.23 16.87
N MET A 278 -21.22 14.27 16.78
CA MET A 278 -21.53 12.84 16.89
C MET A 278 -22.19 12.47 18.21
N CYS A 279 -21.64 12.94 19.36
CA CYS A 279 -22.13 12.63 20.70
C CYS A 279 -22.89 13.80 21.36
N GLY A 280 -22.64 15.02 20.89
CA GLY A 280 -23.16 16.23 21.51
C GLY A 280 -22.52 16.54 22.89
N PRO A 281 -22.98 17.62 23.56
CA PRO A 281 -22.30 18.13 24.76
C PRO A 281 -22.44 17.24 26.01
N HIS A 282 -23.46 16.40 26.08
CA HIS A 282 -23.77 15.64 27.29
C HIS A 282 -23.34 14.19 27.29
N PHE A 283 -23.06 13.62 26.10
CA PHE A 283 -22.78 12.19 25.92
C PHE A 283 -21.39 11.92 25.30
N CYS A 284 -20.55 12.92 25.21
CA CYS A 284 -19.19 12.72 24.68
C CYS A 284 -18.35 11.89 25.67
N SER A 285 -17.99 10.67 25.26
CA SER A 285 -17.21 9.75 26.09
C SER A 285 -15.85 10.31 26.50
N MET A 286 -15.20 11.08 25.62
CA MET A 286 -13.91 11.72 25.95
C MET A 286 -14.08 12.80 27.02
N LYS A 287 -15.15 13.61 26.94
CA LYS A 287 -15.46 14.60 27.99
C LYS A 287 -15.78 13.94 29.33
N ILE A 288 -16.63 12.92 29.31
CA ILE A 288 -16.94 12.12 30.50
C ILE A 288 -15.66 11.47 31.07
N SER A 289 -14.76 10.97 30.22
CA SER A 289 -13.49 10.38 30.67
C SER A 289 -12.55 11.43 31.29
N GLN A 290 -12.57 12.69 30.83
CA GLN A 290 -11.84 13.78 31.48
C GLN A 290 -12.42 14.05 32.85
N ASP A 291 -13.74 14.17 32.96
CA ASP A 291 -14.42 14.38 34.23
C ASP A 291 -14.11 13.25 35.25
N VAL A 292 -14.05 11.99 34.77
CA VAL A 292 -13.63 10.84 35.57
C VAL A 292 -12.19 10.96 36.08
N ARG A 293 -11.26 11.42 35.21
CA ARG A 293 -9.85 11.63 35.59
C ARG A 293 -9.73 12.73 36.63
N GLU A 294 -10.40 13.87 36.42
CA GLU A 294 -10.41 14.97 37.36
C GLU A 294 -10.99 14.54 38.71
N PHE A 295 -12.07 13.76 38.72
CA PHE A 295 -12.62 13.21 39.95
C PHE A 295 -11.64 12.24 40.63
N ALA A 296 -10.94 11.38 39.82
CA ALA A 296 -9.95 10.48 40.34
C ALA A 296 -8.77 11.19 41.00
N ASP A 297 -8.27 12.24 40.36
CA ASP A 297 -7.18 13.08 40.90
C ASP A 297 -7.58 13.76 42.20
N GLN A 298 -8.83 14.27 42.28
CA GLN A 298 -9.37 14.94 43.47
C GLN A 298 -9.58 13.99 44.66
N GLN A 299 -9.92 12.72 44.40
CA GLN A 299 -10.22 11.74 45.46
C GLN A 299 -9.01 10.91 45.87
N ASP A 300 -7.83 11.17 45.29
CA ASP A 300 -6.64 10.32 45.54
C ASP A 300 -6.94 8.82 45.32
N VAL A 301 -7.55 8.51 44.17
CA VAL A 301 -8.05 7.17 43.84
C VAL A 301 -6.95 6.10 43.92
N ALA A 302 -5.70 6.45 43.61
CA ALA A 302 -4.59 5.53 43.78
C ALA A 302 -4.44 5.09 45.25
N LYS A 303 -4.60 6.00 46.18
CA LYS A 303 -4.57 5.73 47.63
C LYS A 303 -5.81 4.98 48.09
N GLY A 304 -6.99 5.42 47.64
CA GLY A 304 -8.25 4.74 47.94
C GLY A 304 -8.33 3.33 47.36
N MET A 305 -7.81 3.11 46.15
CA MET A 305 -7.69 1.78 45.57
C MET A 305 -6.69 0.88 46.30
N ALA A 306 -5.56 1.45 46.75
CA ALA A 306 -4.59 0.71 47.54
C ALA A 306 -5.16 0.34 48.93
N GLU A 307 -5.83 1.26 49.59
CA GLU A 307 -6.52 1.03 50.88
C GLU A 307 -7.63 -0.02 50.72
N LYS A 308 -8.47 0.07 49.71
CA LYS A 308 -9.53 -0.89 49.42
C LYS A 308 -8.99 -2.27 49.05
N SER A 309 -7.86 -2.31 48.30
CA SER A 309 -7.19 -3.58 47.98
C SER A 309 -6.62 -4.26 49.24
N GLN A 310 -6.07 -3.47 50.18
CA GLN A 310 -5.58 -4.00 51.46
C GLN A 310 -6.74 -4.46 52.36
N GLU A 311 -7.84 -3.72 52.44
CA GLU A 311 -9.03 -4.15 53.13
C GLU A 311 -9.58 -5.47 52.56
N PHE A 312 -9.66 -5.60 51.24
CA PHE A 312 -10.12 -6.81 50.59
C PHE A 312 -9.21 -8.02 50.84
N LEU A 313 -7.89 -7.81 50.76
CA LEU A 313 -6.91 -8.84 51.05
C LEU A 313 -6.95 -9.28 52.54
N ALA A 314 -7.16 -8.38 53.47
CA ALA A 314 -7.31 -8.69 54.88
C ALA A 314 -8.60 -9.49 55.15
N GLN A 315 -9.70 -9.13 54.51
CA GLN A 315 -10.97 -9.87 54.59
C GLN A 315 -10.90 -11.24 53.93
N ALA A 316 -10.25 -11.33 52.75
CA ALA A 316 -10.05 -12.61 52.05
C ALA A 316 -9.13 -13.54 52.83
N GLY A 317 -8.12 -13.01 53.52
CA GLY A 317 -7.27 -13.79 54.44
C GLY A 317 -8.02 -14.36 55.62
N ALA A 318 -9.02 -13.66 56.15
CA ALA A 318 -9.89 -14.15 57.19
C ALA A 318 -10.81 -15.30 56.71
N TYR A 319 -11.31 -15.23 55.49
CA TYR A 319 -12.14 -16.29 54.90
C TYR A 319 -11.35 -17.59 54.62
N LEU A 320 -10.05 -17.50 54.37
CA LEU A 320 -9.20 -18.68 54.13
C LEU A 320 -8.65 -19.34 55.40
N SER A 321 -8.78 -18.70 56.56
CA SER A 321 -8.41 -19.28 57.87
C SER A 321 -9.52 -20.09 58.51
N ASP A 322 -10.75 -20.01 57.97
CA ASP A 322 -11.94 -20.75 58.46
C ASP A 322 -12.30 -21.99 57.62
N ILE A 323 -11.40 -22.40 56.69
CA ILE A 323 -11.46 -23.65 55.91
C ILE A 323 -10.25 -24.51 56.30
#